data_cfc29d337ed68dfcc2f4acf07d3790fc
#
_entry.id   cfc29d337ed68dfcc2f4acf07d3790fc
#
_cell.length_a   1.000
_cell.length_b   1.000
_cell.length_c   1.000
_cell.angle_alpha   90.00
_cell.angle_beta   90.00
_cell.angle_gamma   90.00
#
_symmetry.space_group_name_H-M   'P 1'
#
loop_
_entity.id
_entity.type
_entity.pdbx_description
1 polymer ?
#
loop_
_entity_poly.entity_id
_entity_poly.type
_entity_poly.pdbx_seq_one_letter_code
_entity_poly.pdbx_strand_id
1 'polypeptide(L)'
;PRRIDMSRIWISFPRTLGEASRQALCDLPEGSYERDLGREGFFGPATHMYHRLRPTDWLRFEGNLKPRAYDTNQLAVFGASPWDAALLLHNAHMKMRTWEMQASMDHLVRNADGDELLFIHSGSGDLYCDYGHLEFRDGDYIVLPRSTMWRLESKGPVRVLLIEATGGGYQLPDRGMAGPHAIFDPAMLDTPEINEQFRDQQDEHEWEVQVRHRGEISRIVYPFNPLDAVGWKGDLAPVRINWRDIRPLLSDRYHLPPSAHTTFVAHRFVICTFAPRPFETDPGALKVPFFHNNDDYDEVIFYHRGEFFSRDNIHPGMMTWHPAGFTHGPHPKALHNAFEQTKRGTDEV
;
A
#
# COMPACT_ATOMS: atom_id res chain seq x y z
N PRO A 1 20.86 19.77 2.47
CA PRO A 1 22.05 19.14 1.91
C PRO A 1 22.59 18.13 2.91
N ARG A 2 22.43 16.81 2.60
CA ARG A 2 23.09 15.76 3.40
C ARG A 2 24.58 16.01 3.33
N ARG A 3 25.24 16.19 4.46
CA ARG A 3 26.71 16.19 4.51
C ARG A 3 27.18 14.87 3.92
N ILE A 4 27.95 14.94 2.85
CA ILE A 4 28.67 13.76 2.33
C ILE A 4 29.65 13.40 3.42
N ASP A 5 29.45 12.20 3.99
CA ASP A 5 30.39 11.64 4.97
C ASP A 5 31.66 11.24 4.22
N MET A 6 32.65 12.12 4.29
CA MET A 6 33.95 11.92 3.65
C MET A 6 34.79 10.80 4.31
N SER A 7 34.29 10.17 5.39
CA SER A 7 34.96 9.04 6.04
C SER A 7 34.68 7.70 5.35
N ARG A 8 33.75 7.67 4.38
CA ARG A 8 33.43 6.45 3.65
C ARG A 8 34.54 6.06 2.69
N ILE A 9 34.89 4.79 2.73
CA ILE A 9 35.74 4.14 1.73
C ILE A 9 35.11 4.40 0.35
N TRP A 10 35.91 4.74 -0.64
CA TRP A 10 35.51 4.98 -2.02
C TRP A 10 34.58 3.89 -2.59
N ILE A 11 34.94 2.63 -2.39
CA ILE A 11 34.11 1.47 -2.71
C ILE A 11 33.83 0.71 -1.43
N SER A 12 32.54 0.55 -1.11
CA SER A 12 32.07 -0.34 -0.04
C SER A 12 31.68 -1.68 -0.62
N PHE A 13 32.10 -2.75 0.03
CA PHE A 13 31.66 -4.10 -0.31
C PHE A 13 31.36 -4.90 0.96
N PRO A 14 30.38 -5.83 0.90
CA PRO A 14 30.05 -6.66 2.05
C PRO A 14 31.15 -7.68 2.31
N ARG A 15 31.22 -8.18 3.55
CA ARG A 15 32.00 -9.35 3.89
C ARG A 15 31.18 -10.60 3.63
N THR A 16 31.85 -11.65 3.13
CA THR A 16 31.29 -12.99 3.00
C THR A 16 32.06 -13.94 3.89
N LEU A 17 31.37 -14.71 4.72
CA LEU A 17 31.93 -15.72 5.61
C LEU A 17 31.15 -17.04 5.45
N GLY A 18 31.85 -18.15 5.42
CA GLY A 18 31.23 -19.46 5.22
C GLY A 18 30.76 -19.67 3.79
N GLU A 19 29.76 -20.52 3.64
CA GLU A 19 29.11 -20.82 2.36
C GLU A 19 27.99 -19.83 2.08
N ALA A 20 28.03 -19.17 0.94
CA ALA A 20 27.06 -18.18 0.53
C ALA A 20 26.80 -18.28 -0.95
N SER A 21 25.63 -17.86 -1.43
CA SER A 21 25.37 -17.73 -2.84
C SER A 21 26.26 -16.64 -3.47
N ARG A 22 26.53 -16.77 -4.73
CA ARG A 22 27.25 -15.74 -5.50
C ARG A 22 26.43 -14.47 -5.63
N GLN A 23 25.12 -14.62 -5.68
CA GLN A 23 24.16 -13.54 -5.77
C GLN A 23 22.94 -13.85 -4.90
N ALA A 24 22.39 -12.83 -4.26
CA ALA A 24 21.21 -12.96 -3.44
C ALA A 24 20.08 -13.68 -4.17
N LEU A 25 19.41 -14.60 -3.49
CA LEU A 25 18.23 -15.34 -3.97
C LEU A 25 18.44 -16.14 -5.26
N CYS A 26 19.68 -16.47 -5.57
CA CYS A 26 20.07 -17.23 -6.76
C CYS A 26 21.24 -18.14 -6.43
N ASP A 27 21.20 -19.38 -6.93
CA ASP A 27 22.25 -20.38 -6.72
C ASP A 27 22.61 -20.58 -5.23
N LEU A 28 21.61 -20.87 -4.43
CA LEU A 28 21.80 -21.09 -3.00
C LEU A 28 22.77 -22.24 -2.72
N PRO A 29 23.56 -22.19 -1.64
CA PRO A 29 24.34 -23.34 -1.19
C PRO A 29 23.42 -24.57 -1.06
N GLU A 30 23.91 -25.73 -1.50
CA GLU A 30 23.11 -26.96 -1.55
C GLU A 30 22.50 -27.28 -0.18
N GLY A 31 21.20 -27.56 -0.17
CA GLY A 31 20.43 -27.89 1.04
C GLY A 31 20.28 -26.72 2.04
N SER A 32 20.38 -25.49 1.55
CA SER A 32 20.19 -24.31 2.39
C SER A 32 18.97 -23.49 1.99
N TYR A 33 18.54 -22.64 2.93
CA TYR A 33 17.47 -21.66 2.79
C TYR A 33 18.03 -20.26 3.07
N GLU A 34 17.77 -19.30 2.20
CA GLU A 34 18.20 -17.92 2.40
C GLU A 34 17.18 -17.14 3.25
N ARG A 35 17.67 -16.37 4.20
CA ARG A 35 16.90 -15.42 4.99
C ARG A 35 17.59 -14.07 4.99
N ASP A 36 16.86 -13.04 4.63
CA ASP A 36 17.35 -11.68 4.56
C ASP A 36 17.01 -10.90 5.82
N LEU A 37 18.00 -10.25 6.40
CA LEU A 37 17.83 -9.27 7.45
C LEU A 37 18.06 -7.89 6.84
N GLY A 38 16.99 -7.09 6.71
CA GLY A 38 17.03 -5.74 6.16
C GLY A 38 16.69 -4.68 7.19
N ARG A 39 17.17 -3.47 6.92
CA ARG A 39 16.86 -2.27 7.70
C ARG A 39 16.02 -1.30 6.86
N GLU A 40 15.23 -0.47 7.56
CA GLU A 40 14.44 0.61 6.93
C GLU A 40 13.55 0.12 5.76
N GLY A 41 12.85 -1.01 5.91
CA GLY A 41 12.02 -1.59 4.84
C GLY A 41 12.84 -2.05 3.62
N PHE A 42 14.09 -2.48 3.81
CA PHE A 42 15.06 -2.78 2.76
C PHE A 42 15.53 -1.58 1.91
N PHE A 43 15.24 -0.36 2.34
CA PHE A 43 15.90 0.84 1.80
C PHE A 43 17.31 1.02 2.37
N GLY A 44 17.58 0.46 3.56
CA GLY A 44 18.87 0.48 4.26
C GLY A 44 19.74 -0.74 3.95
N PRO A 45 20.75 -0.99 4.78
CA PRO A 45 21.62 -2.15 4.63
C PRO A 45 20.88 -3.46 4.89
N ALA A 46 21.31 -4.53 4.20
CA ALA A 46 20.78 -5.87 4.36
C ALA A 46 21.89 -6.91 4.44
N THR A 47 21.57 -8.06 5.01
CA THR A 47 22.46 -9.23 5.07
C THR A 47 21.67 -10.47 4.70
N HIS A 48 22.22 -11.27 3.81
CA HIS A 48 21.69 -12.58 3.42
C HIS A 48 22.34 -13.66 4.27
N MET A 49 21.54 -14.50 4.90
CA MET A 49 21.99 -15.59 5.78
C MET A 49 21.46 -16.91 5.23
N TYR A 50 22.31 -17.95 5.27
CA TYR A 50 21.99 -19.26 4.74
C TYR A 50 21.85 -20.26 5.88
N HIS A 51 20.65 -20.88 5.97
CA HIS A 51 20.27 -21.77 7.06
C HIS A 51 20.06 -23.20 6.53
N ARG A 52 20.39 -24.21 7.31
CA ARG A 52 20.12 -25.60 6.94
C ARG A 52 18.66 -25.99 7.12
N LEU A 53 17.95 -25.29 8.00
CA LEU A 53 16.54 -25.52 8.27
C LEU A 53 15.74 -24.27 7.86
N ARG A 54 14.48 -24.44 7.48
CA ARG A 54 13.63 -23.31 7.08
C ARG A 54 13.45 -22.35 8.27
N PRO A 55 13.70 -21.06 8.11
CA PRO A 55 13.60 -20.07 9.17
C PRO A 55 12.19 -19.91 9.77
N THR A 56 11.17 -20.47 9.11
CA THR A 56 9.76 -20.37 9.51
C THR A 56 9.17 -21.70 10.00
N ASP A 57 9.97 -22.70 10.31
CA ASP A 57 9.50 -24.00 10.84
C ASP A 57 9.26 -23.93 12.36
N TRP A 58 8.38 -23.01 12.79
CA TRP A 58 8.01 -22.88 14.20
C TRP A 58 7.11 -24.04 14.64
N LEU A 59 7.28 -24.48 15.87
CA LEU A 59 6.38 -25.47 16.49
C LEU A 59 5.18 -24.80 17.16
N ARG A 60 5.37 -23.65 17.80
CA ARG A 60 4.33 -22.92 18.51
C ARG A 60 4.70 -21.48 18.77
N PHE A 61 3.69 -20.67 19.05
CA PHE A 61 3.82 -19.28 19.48
C PHE A 61 3.38 -19.14 20.94
N GLU A 62 4.17 -18.42 21.72
CA GLU A 62 3.84 -18.02 23.09
C GLU A 62 3.93 -16.49 23.18
N GLY A 63 2.98 -15.86 23.87
CA GLY A 63 2.90 -14.39 23.92
C GLY A 63 2.18 -13.75 22.74
N ASN A 64 2.37 -12.44 22.58
CA ASN A 64 1.62 -11.64 21.61
C ASN A 64 2.29 -11.52 20.24
N LEU A 65 3.59 -11.83 20.15
CA LEU A 65 4.34 -11.75 18.89
C LEU A 65 4.01 -12.96 18.00
N LYS A 66 3.12 -12.75 17.05
CA LYS A 66 2.74 -13.76 16.05
C LYS A 66 2.09 -13.13 14.84
N PRO A 67 2.20 -13.72 13.64
CA PRO A 67 1.47 -13.27 12.48
C PRO A 67 -0.04 -13.42 12.67
N ARG A 68 -0.80 -12.59 11.98
CA ARG A 68 -2.28 -12.64 11.98
C ARG A 68 -2.82 -12.49 10.58
N ALA A 69 -3.96 -13.12 10.34
CA ALA A 69 -4.76 -12.93 9.14
C ALA A 69 -6.18 -12.50 9.55
N TYR A 70 -6.70 -11.53 8.82
CA TYR A 70 -8.04 -10.99 9.01
C TYR A 70 -8.80 -11.09 7.71
N ASP A 71 -10.04 -11.55 7.78
CA ASP A 71 -10.96 -11.53 6.64
C ASP A 71 -11.91 -10.33 6.75
N THR A 72 -11.60 -9.26 6.02
CA THR A 72 -12.42 -8.04 6.07
C THR A 72 -13.80 -8.24 5.42
N ASN A 73 -14.00 -9.32 4.64
CA ASN A 73 -15.32 -9.64 4.08
C ASN A 73 -16.33 -10.03 5.15
N GLN A 74 -15.87 -10.47 6.31
CA GLN A 74 -16.73 -10.84 7.43
C GLN A 74 -17.09 -9.66 8.35
N LEU A 75 -16.52 -8.49 8.08
CA LEU A 75 -16.84 -7.27 8.80
C LEU A 75 -18.02 -6.58 8.10
N ALA A 76 -19.21 -6.72 8.67
CA ALA A 76 -20.39 -5.97 8.23
C ALA A 76 -20.32 -4.52 8.73
N VAL A 77 -19.46 -3.72 8.09
CA VAL A 77 -19.28 -2.31 8.43
C VAL A 77 -19.88 -1.46 7.32
N PHE A 78 -21.18 -1.22 7.45
CA PHE A 78 -21.94 -0.35 6.56
C PHE A 78 -22.07 1.03 7.20
N GLY A 79 -21.85 2.08 6.42
CA GLY A 79 -22.04 3.44 6.90
C GLY A 79 -22.14 4.44 5.77
N ALA A 80 -22.90 5.49 5.99
CA ALA A 80 -23.02 6.60 5.05
C ALA A 80 -21.79 7.53 5.10
N SER A 81 -20.95 7.38 6.13
CA SER A 81 -19.80 8.25 6.39
C SER A 81 -18.51 7.43 6.49
N PRO A 82 -17.37 7.93 6.00
CA PRO A 82 -16.06 7.30 6.27
C PRO A 82 -15.70 7.29 7.77
N TRP A 83 -16.40 8.09 8.58
CA TRP A 83 -16.26 8.09 10.05
C TRP A 83 -16.82 6.82 10.69
N ASP A 84 -17.72 6.11 10.01
CA ASP A 84 -18.30 4.83 10.44
C ASP A 84 -17.36 3.64 10.11
N ALA A 85 -16.27 3.88 9.37
CA ALA A 85 -15.33 2.87 8.96
C ALA A 85 -14.69 2.14 10.14
N ALA A 86 -14.63 0.80 10.09
CA ALA A 86 -14.01 0.00 11.13
C ALA A 86 -12.50 0.18 11.17
N LEU A 87 -11.98 0.54 12.32
CA LEU A 87 -10.55 0.60 12.57
C LEU A 87 -9.98 -0.82 12.65
N LEU A 88 -9.07 -1.16 11.71
CA LEU A 88 -8.40 -2.46 11.65
C LEU A 88 -7.08 -2.44 12.41
N LEU A 89 -6.21 -1.51 12.06
CA LEU A 89 -4.88 -1.35 12.64
C LEU A 89 -4.55 0.14 12.82
N HIS A 90 -3.74 0.45 13.80
CA HIS A 90 -3.22 1.81 13.99
C HIS A 90 -1.91 1.82 14.76
N ASN A 91 -1.17 2.89 14.58
CA ASN A 91 -0.06 3.30 15.43
C ASN A 91 -0.04 4.82 15.57
N ALA A 92 1.07 5.41 16.03
CA ALA A 92 1.18 6.86 16.20
C ALA A 92 1.18 7.65 14.87
N HIS A 93 1.40 6.98 13.72
CA HIS A 93 1.64 7.62 12.43
C HIS A 93 0.60 7.30 11.37
N MET A 94 -0.19 6.24 11.57
CA MET A 94 -1.19 5.81 10.61
C MET A 94 -2.39 5.14 11.29
N LYS A 95 -3.53 5.20 10.60
CA LYS A 95 -4.74 4.43 10.94
C LYS A 95 -5.25 3.77 9.66
N MET A 96 -5.52 2.48 9.73
CA MET A 96 -6.07 1.70 8.63
C MET A 96 -7.49 1.27 8.98
N ARG A 97 -8.43 1.53 8.06
CA ARG A 97 -9.85 1.23 8.23
C ARG A 97 -10.40 0.54 7.00
N THR A 98 -11.45 -0.25 7.18
CA THR A 98 -12.31 -0.71 6.09
C THR A 98 -13.68 -0.06 6.20
N TRP A 99 -14.23 0.30 5.06
CA TRP A 99 -15.52 0.96 4.93
C TRP A 99 -16.27 0.39 3.73
N GLU A 100 -17.54 0.09 3.94
CA GLU A 100 -18.44 -0.32 2.87
C GLU A 100 -19.60 0.67 2.78
N MET A 101 -19.73 1.30 1.61
CA MET A 101 -20.76 2.25 1.28
C MET A 101 -21.80 1.58 0.40
N GLN A 102 -23.06 1.57 0.82
CA GLN A 102 -24.19 0.97 0.09
C GLN A 102 -24.95 1.99 -0.76
N ALA A 103 -24.81 3.27 -0.47
CA ALA A 103 -25.44 4.38 -1.17
C ALA A 103 -24.50 5.59 -1.16
N SER A 104 -24.76 6.56 -2.00
CA SER A 104 -24.04 7.83 -2.03
C SER A 104 -24.10 8.56 -0.69
N MET A 105 -23.05 9.29 -0.36
CA MET A 105 -23.01 10.15 0.83
C MET A 105 -24.00 11.31 0.67
N ASP A 106 -24.73 11.61 1.72
CA ASP A 106 -25.66 12.73 1.82
C ASP A 106 -25.08 13.97 2.54
N HIS A 107 -23.80 13.91 2.87
CA HIS A 107 -23.06 14.96 3.56
C HIS A 107 -21.63 15.02 3.05
N LEU A 108 -20.96 16.10 3.38
CA LEU A 108 -19.54 16.32 3.11
C LEU A 108 -18.70 15.96 4.34
N VAL A 109 -17.48 15.53 4.11
CA VAL A 109 -16.52 15.25 5.17
C VAL A 109 -15.24 16.03 4.95
N ARG A 110 -14.54 16.31 6.07
CA ARG A 110 -13.23 16.95 6.07
C ARG A 110 -12.39 16.35 7.19
N ASN A 111 -11.24 15.81 6.87
CA ASN A 111 -10.30 15.29 7.86
C ASN A 111 -9.20 16.32 8.14
N ALA A 112 -9.22 16.92 9.35
CA ALA A 112 -8.18 17.84 9.79
C ALA A 112 -7.03 17.15 10.57
N ASP A 113 -7.13 15.82 10.80
CA ASP A 113 -6.13 15.05 11.56
C ASP A 113 -5.01 14.49 10.68
N GLY A 114 -5.30 14.17 9.42
CA GLY A 114 -4.31 13.57 8.51
C GLY A 114 -4.70 13.61 7.04
N ASP A 115 -3.74 13.31 6.18
CA ASP A 115 -4.00 12.98 4.79
C ASP A 115 -4.69 11.62 4.71
N GLU A 116 -5.56 11.42 3.73
CA GLU A 116 -6.27 10.17 3.52
C GLU A 116 -5.88 9.53 2.19
N LEU A 117 -5.66 8.23 2.21
CA LEU A 117 -5.55 7.42 1.01
C LEU A 117 -6.73 6.46 1.00
N LEU A 118 -7.56 6.57 -0.04
CA LEU A 118 -8.67 5.67 -0.31
C LEU A 118 -8.21 4.66 -1.37
N PHE A 119 -8.11 3.39 -1.02
CA PHE A 119 -7.94 2.33 -2.00
C PHE A 119 -9.30 1.70 -2.28
N ILE A 120 -9.78 1.83 -3.51
CA ILE A 120 -11.07 1.30 -3.93
C ILE A 120 -10.92 -0.19 -4.18
N HIS A 121 -11.30 -1.00 -3.21
CA HIS A 121 -11.23 -2.46 -3.33
C HIS A 121 -12.26 -2.98 -4.33
N SER A 122 -13.47 -2.44 -4.31
CA SER A 122 -14.51 -2.77 -5.28
C SER A 122 -15.51 -1.63 -5.44
N GLY A 123 -16.15 -1.58 -6.61
CA GLY A 123 -17.15 -0.58 -6.94
C GLY A 123 -16.62 0.57 -7.77
N SER A 124 -17.49 1.51 -8.08
CA SER A 124 -17.19 2.70 -8.88
C SER A 124 -18.15 3.83 -8.54
N GLY A 125 -17.77 5.04 -8.87
CA GLY A 125 -18.56 6.23 -8.61
C GLY A 125 -17.82 7.50 -8.94
N ASP A 126 -18.23 8.57 -8.27
CA ASP A 126 -17.78 9.92 -8.49
C ASP A 126 -17.34 10.54 -7.15
N LEU A 127 -16.16 11.12 -7.12
CA LEU A 127 -15.64 11.93 -6.03
C LEU A 127 -15.90 13.40 -6.37
N TYR A 128 -16.57 14.11 -5.48
CA TYR A 128 -16.66 15.57 -5.50
C TYR A 128 -15.87 16.12 -4.32
N CYS A 129 -15.03 17.12 -4.57
CA CYS A 129 -14.20 17.73 -3.54
C CYS A 129 -13.95 19.21 -3.80
N ASP A 130 -13.25 19.89 -2.88
CA ASP A 130 -12.85 21.31 -3.01
C ASP A 130 -12.19 21.64 -4.35
N TYR A 131 -11.60 20.65 -5.02
CA TYR A 131 -10.82 20.80 -6.25
C TYR A 131 -11.63 20.46 -7.51
N GLY A 132 -12.84 19.92 -7.38
CA GLY A 132 -13.65 19.52 -8.51
C GLY A 132 -14.16 18.08 -8.42
N HIS A 133 -14.36 17.47 -9.58
CA HIS A 133 -14.89 16.13 -9.77
C HIS A 133 -13.81 15.17 -10.28
N LEU A 134 -13.89 13.92 -9.85
CA LEU A 134 -13.02 12.84 -10.27
C LEU A 134 -13.81 11.51 -10.27
N GLU A 135 -13.88 10.81 -11.39
CA GLU A 135 -14.43 9.46 -11.41
C GLU A 135 -13.50 8.48 -10.71
N PHE A 136 -14.06 7.45 -10.06
CA PHE A 136 -13.27 6.37 -9.46
C PHE A 136 -13.84 4.98 -9.80
N ARG A 137 -12.96 3.98 -9.75
CA ARG A 137 -13.29 2.58 -9.97
C ARG A 137 -12.41 1.64 -9.13
N ASP A 138 -12.73 0.34 -9.18
CA ASP A 138 -11.93 -0.69 -8.51
C ASP A 138 -10.43 -0.58 -8.85
N GLY A 139 -9.60 -0.69 -7.83
CA GLY A 139 -8.15 -0.62 -7.93
C GLY A 139 -7.57 0.80 -7.92
N ASP A 140 -8.39 1.83 -7.79
CA ASP A 140 -7.89 3.20 -7.66
C ASP A 140 -7.32 3.46 -6.26
N TYR A 141 -6.19 4.12 -6.23
CA TYR A 141 -5.68 4.87 -5.11
C TYR A 141 -6.06 6.33 -5.28
N ILE A 142 -6.73 6.90 -4.28
CA ILE A 142 -7.07 8.33 -4.24
C ILE A 142 -6.42 8.92 -2.99
N VAL A 143 -5.48 9.84 -3.17
CA VAL A 143 -4.85 10.56 -2.07
C VAL A 143 -5.53 11.91 -1.91
N LEU A 144 -6.05 12.16 -0.72
CA LEU A 144 -6.71 13.40 -0.34
C LEU A 144 -5.84 14.13 0.68
N PRO A 145 -5.28 15.30 0.35
CA PRO A 145 -4.56 16.12 1.31
C PRO A 145 -5.42 16.47 2.52
N ARG A 146 -4.80 16.60 3.68
CA ARG A 146 -5.47 17.02 4.92
C ARG A 146 -6.35 18.24 4.69
N SER A 147 -7.53 18.20 5.28
CA SER A 147 -8.56 19.24 5.20
C SER A 147 -9.24 19.41 3.84
N THR A 148 -8.99 18.55 2.87
CA THR A 148 -9.84 18.47 1.67
C THR A 148 -11.27 18.15 2.11
N MET A 149 -12.22 18.92 1.65
CA MET A 149 -13.66 18.65 1.79
C MET A 149 -14.11 17.78 0.62
N TRP A 150 -14.83 16.68 0.90
CA TRP A 150 -15.19 15.72 -0.15
C TRP A 150 -16.42 14.90 0.21
N ARG A 151 -17.00 14.26 -0.80
CA ARG A 151 -18.02 13.22 -0.73
C ARG A 151 -17.90 12.24 -1.89
N LEU A 152 -18.43 11.04 -1.72
CA LEU A 152 -18.54 10.05 -2.80
C LEU A 152 -20.00 9.87 -3.21
N GLU A 153 -20.23 9.81 -4.52
CA GLU A 153 -21.44 9.27 -5.12
C GLU A 153 -21.15 7.89 -5.70
N SER A 154 -21.94 6.89 -5.35
CA SER A 154 -21.70 5.51 -5.75
C SER A 154 -22.64 5.05 -6.85
N LYS A 155 -22.11 4.25 -7.78
CA LYS A 155 -22.90 3.55 -8.81
C LYS A 155 -23.35 2.14 -8.35
N GLY A 156 -23.31 1.88 -7.05
CA GLY A 156 -23.60 0.61 -6.40
C GLY A 156 -22.74 0.46 -5.12
N PRO A 157 -22.69 -0.72 -4.50
CA PRO A 157 -21.85 -0.92 -3.33
C PRO A 157 -20.36 -0.64 -3.62
N VAL A 158 -19.72 0.10 -2.73
CA VAL A 158 -18.29 0.45 -2.82
C VAL A 158 -17.59 0.01 -1.55
N ARG A 159 -16.48 -0.72 -1.69
CA ARG A 159 -15.61 -1.09 -0.56
C ARG A 159 -14.29 -0.37 -0.65
N VAL A 160 -13.89 0.23 0.45
CA VAL A 160 -12.70 1.08 0.54
C VAL A 160 -11.81 0.58 1.68
N LEU A 161 -10.52 0.44 1.40
CA LEU A 161 -9.48 0.42 2.42
C LEU A 161 -8.98 1.86 2.57
N LEU A 162 -9.21 2.44 3.74
CA LEU A 162 -8.86 3.82 4.05
C LEU A 162 -7.61 3.83 4.93
N ILE A 163 -6.55 4.52 4.48
CA ILE A 163 -5.29 4.65 5.20
C ILE A 163 -5.03 6.13 5.48
N GLU A 164 -5.06 6.50 6.75
CA GLU A 164 -4.84 7.87 7.20
C GLU A 164 -3.41 8.05 7.66
N ALA A 165 -2.72 9.04 7.10
CA ALA A 165 -1.39 9.46 7.53
C ALA A 165 -1.50 10.61 8.55
N THR A 166 -1.27 10.33 9.83
CA THR A 166 -1.42 11.30 10.93
C THR A 166 -0.14 12.08 11.24
N GLY A 167 1.02 11.60 10.83
CA GLY A 167 2.33 12.17 11.12
C GLY A 167 2.92 13.07 10.03
N GLY A 168 2.24 13.22 8.90
CA GLY A 168 2.70 13.96 7.72
C GLY A 168 1.81 13.71 6.52
N GLY A 169 2.18 14.22 5.35
CA GLY A 169 1.47 13.98 4.10
C GLY A 169 2.05 12.81 3.30
N TYR A 170 1.31 12.38 2.28
CA TYR A 170 1.78 11.43 1.28
C TYR A 170 2.69 12.11 0.27
N GLN A 171 3.71 11.39 -0.17
CA GLN A 171 4.68 11.82 -1.17
C GLN A 171 4.95 10.67 -2.15
N LEU A 172 5.41 11.01 -3.35
CA LEU A 172 5.97 10.02 -4.27
C LEU A 172 7.36 9.60 -3.77
N PRO A 173 7.74 8.31 -3.96
CA PRO A 173 9.07 7.85 -3.58
C PRO A 173 10.15 8.50 -4.45
N ASP A 174 11.31 8.74 -3.86
CA ASP A 174 12.52 9.05 -4.64
C ASP A 174 12.94 7.79 -5.42
N ARG A 175 13.00 7.90 -6.73
CA ARG A 175 13.32 6.79 -7.63
C ARG A 175 14.77 6.77 -8.08
N GLY A 176 15.55 7.73 -7.61
CA GLY A 176 16.99 7.79 -7.84
C GLY A 176 17.40 7.53 -9.27
N MET A 177 18.29 6.57 -9.49
CA MET A 177 18.83 6.22 -10.80
C MET A 177 17.81 5.56 -11.75
N ALA A 178 16.69 5.05 -11.24
CA ALA A 178 15.63 4.47 -12.07
C ALA A 178 14.83 5.54 -12.83
N GLY A 179 14.90 6.78 -12.38
CA GLY A 179 14.27 7.93 -13.02
C GLY A 179 12.80 8.14 -12.68
N PRO A 180 12.22 9.27 -13.08
CA PRO A 180 10.89 9.70 -12.66
C PRO A 180 9.75 8.82 -13.19
N HIS A 181 9.96 8.10 -14.28
CA HIS A 181 8.95 7.21 -14.88
C HIS A 181 9.02 5.77 -14.38
N ALA A 182 9.92 5.46 -13.43
CA ALA A 182 9.99 4.14 -12.82
C ALA A 182 8.75 3.87 -11.95
N ILE A 183 8.27 2.63 -11.96
CA ILE A 183 7.07 2.12 -11.27
C ILE A 183 5.77 2.58 -11.95
N PHE A 184 5.58 3.86 -12.20
CA PHE A 184 4.52 4.42 -13.03
C PHE A 184 4.96 5.75 -13.65
N ASP A 185 4.34 6.11 -14.75
CA ASP A 185 4.53 7.42 -15.36
C ASP A 185 3.73 8.46 -14.53
N PRO A 186 4.36 9.54 -14.02
CA PRO A 186 3.64 10.61 -13.34
C PRO A 186 2.49 11.23 -14.14
N ALA A 187 2.52 11.14 -15.46
CA ALA A 187 1.42 11.59 -16.33
C ALA A 187 0.14 10.74 -16.18
N MET A 188 0.22 9.58 -15.50
CA MET A 188 -0.95 8.74 -15.16
C MET A 188 -1.63 9.17 -13.86
N LEU A 189 -1.13 10.19 -13.19
CA LEU A 189 -1.78 10.79 -12.04
C LEU A 189 -2.89 11.72 -12.51
N ASP A 190 -4.13 11.38 -12.18
CA ASP A 190 -5.26 12.26 -12.44
C ASP A 190 -5.49 13.19 -11.25
N THR A 191 -6.00 14.37 -11.52
CA THR A 191 -6.46 15.37 -10.53
C THR A 191 -7.93 15.72 -10.78
N PRO A 192 -8.66 16.18 -9.75
CA PRO A 192 -10.05 16.62 -9.95
C PRO A 192 -10.15 17.78 -10.95
N GLU A 193 -11.25 17.80 -11.69
CA GLU A 193 -11.54 18.79 -12.72
C GLU A 193 -12.76 19.64 -12.37
N ILE A 194 -12.71 20.93 -12.69
CA ILE A 194 -13.87 21.83 -12.65
C ILE A 194 -14.67 21.67 -13.95
N ASN A 195 -15.22 20.48 -14.14
CA ASN A 195 -15.99 20.11 -15.32
C ASN A 195 -17.50 20.45 -15.20
N GLU A 196 -18.29 20.10 -16.19
CA GLU A 196 -19.74 20.32 -16.20
C GLU A 196 -20.42 19.57 -15.06
N GLN A 197 -20.06 18.30 -14.85
CA GLN A 197 -20.61 17.46 -13.78
C GLN A 197 -20.36 18.06 -12.38
N PHE A 198 -19.20 18.68 -12.15
CA PHE A 198 -18.93 19.40 -10.91
C PHE A 198 -19.83 20.63 -10.74
N ARG A 199 -20.12 21.34 -11.81
CA ARG A 199 -21.00 22.52 -11.76
C ARG A 199 -22.45 22.12 -11.56
N ASP A 200 -22.89 21.03 -12.19
CA ASP A 200 -24.28 20.57 -12.14
C ASP A 200 -24.70 20.02 -10.78
N GLN A 201 -23.74 19.63 -9.92
CA GLN A 201 -24.01 19.16 -8.56
C GLN A 201 -24.24 20.31 -7.56
N GLN A 202 -24.13 21.57 -8.00
CA GLN A 202 -24.38 22.75 -7.17
C GLN A 202 -25.86 22.90 -6.88
N ASP A 203 -26.20 23.18 -5.64
CA ASP A 203 -27.57 23.47 -5.22
C ASP A 203 -27.63 24.45 -4.02
N GLU A 204 -28.82 25.00 -3.77
CA GLU A 204 -29.09 25.93 -2.68
C GLU A 204 -29.82 25.26 -1.50
N HIS A 205 -29.59 23.97 -1.27
CA HIS A 205 -30.07 23.26 -0.08
C HIS A 205 -29.08 23.33 1.08
N GLU A 206 -29.56 23.00 2.27
CA GLU A 206 -28.66 22.86 3.41
C GLU A 206 -27.74 21.66 3.24
N TRP A 207 -26.45 21.91 3.37
CA TRP A 207 -25.41 20.89 3.34
C TRP A 207 -24.67 20.80 4.68
N GLU A 208 -24.60 19.59 5.24
CA GLU A 208 -23.78 19.30 6.40
C GLU A 208 -22.35 18.96 5.99
N VAL A 209 -21.38 19.57 6.64
CA VAL A 209 -19.97 19.23 6.56
C VAL A 209 -19.52 18.68 7.92
N GLN A 210 -19.13 17.43 7.95
CA GLN A 210 -18.58 16.78 9.13
C GLN A 210 -17.07 16.92 9.15
N VAL A 211 -16.55 17.71 10.07
CA VAL A 211 -15.11 17.96 10.23
C VAL A 211 -14.58 17.13 11.38
N ARG A 212 -13.63 16.25 11.09
CA ARG A 212 -12.89 15.52 12.13
C ARG A 212 -11.64 16.29 12.51
N HIS A 213 -11.53 16.63 13.80
CA HIS A 213 -10.38 17.30 14.39
C HIS A 213 -10.05 16.68 15.75
N ARG A 214 -8.83 16.22 15.95
CA ARG A 214 -8.36 15.51 17.16
C ARG A 214 -9.24 14.31 17.53
N GLY A 215 -9.73 13.60 16.51
CA GLY A 215 -10.61 12.45 16.67
C GLY A 215 -12.08 12.78 16.96
N GLU A 216 -12.42 14.03 17.19
CA GLU A 216 -13.79 14.49 17.41
C GLU A 216 -14.41 15.01 16.12
N ILE A 217 -15.73 14.81 15.94
CA ILE A 217 -16.48 15.26 14.78
C ILE A 217 -17.31 16.49 15.15
N SER A 218 -17.09 17.58 14.42
CA SER A 218 -17.93 18.78 14.46
C SER A 218 -18.73 18.86 13.17
N ARG A 219 -19.96 19.42 13.27
CA ARG A 219 -20.85 19.62 12.11
C ARG A 219 -20.98 21.11 11.82
N ILE A 220 -20.83 21.45 10.55
CA ILE A 220 -21.02 22.80 10.02
C ILE A 220 -22.08 22.70 8.95
N VAL A 221 -23.13 23.53 9.02
CA VAL A 221 -24.21 23.54 8.02
C VAL A 221 -24.11 24.81 7.19
N TYR A 222 -24.11 24.61 5.87
CA TYR A 222 -24.12 25.66 4.87
C TYR A 222 -25.52 25.73 4.22
N PRO A 223 -26.03 26.92 3.83
CA PRO A 223 -27.29 27.04 3.13
C PRO A 223 -27.20 26.74 1.63
N PHE A 224 -26.10 26.21 1.16
CA PHE A 224 -25.78 25.83 -0.21
C PHE A 224 -24.71 24.74 -0.20
N ASN A 225 -24.51 24.08 -1.34
CA ASN A 225 -23.40 23.13 -1.51
C ASN A 225 -22.05 23.87 -1.54
N PRO A 226 -21.19 23.72 -0.53
CA PRO A 226 -19.94 24.48 -0.45
C PRO A 226 -18.81 23.96 -1.38
N LEU A 227 -19.05 22.89 -2.17
CA LEU A 227 -18.14 22.48 -3.24
C LEU A 227 -18.40 23.31 -4.50
N ASP A 228 -18.12 24.60 -4.45
CA ASP A 228 -18.49 25.61 -5.45
C ASP A 228 -17.27 26.28 -6.13
N ALA A 229 -16.10 25.63 -6.08
CA ALA A 229 -14.88 26.19 -6.65
C ALA A 229 -15.03 26.50 -8.15
N VAL A 230 -14.61 27.67 -8.55
CA VAL A 230 -14.55 28.09 -9.97
C VAL A 230 -13.22 27.74 -10.64
N GLY A 231 -12.24 27.33 -9.87
CA GLY A 231 -10.91 26.91 -10.29
C GLY A 231 -9.94 26.82 -9.14
N TRP A 232 -8.80 26.19 -9.38
CA TRP A 232 -7.72 26.11 -8.40
C TRP A 232 -6.35 26.20 -9.08
N LYS A 233 -5.32 26.46 -8.30
CA LYS A 233 -3.94 26.60 -8.76
C LYS A 233 -2.98 26.19 -7.65
N GLY A 234 -2.08 25.28 -7.94
CA GLY A 234 -1.03 24.83 -7.02
C GLY A 234 -0.68 23.36 -7.24
N ASP A 235 0.19 22.86 -6.41
CA ASP A 235 0.69 21.48 -6.41
C ASP A 235 0.16 20.64 -5.23
N LEU A 236 -0.60 21.23 -4.33
CA LEU A 236 -1.32 20.53 -3.27
C LEU A 236 -2.76 20.25 -3.73
N ALA A 237 -2.99 19.09 -4.27
CA ALA A 237 -4.29 18.66 -4.78
C ALA A 237 -4.49 17.15 -4.55
N PRO A 238 -5.75 16.66 -4.54
CA PRO A 238 -6.01 15.24 -4.63
C PRO A 238 -5.41 14.64 -5.90
N VAL A 239 -4.93 13.40 -5.79
CA VAL A 239 -4.42 12.65 -6.93
C VAL A 239 -5.02 11.24 -6.95
N ARG A 240 -5.25 10.71 -8.15
CA ARG A 240 -5.68 9.34 -8.38
C ARG A 240 -4.70 8.60 -9.27
N ILE A 241 -4.46 7.32 -8.99
CA ILE A 241 -3.80 6.37 -9.89
C ILE A 241 -4.43 4.99 -9.72
N ASN A 242 -4.64 4.27 -10.81
CA ASN A 242 -5.08 2.88 -10.74
C ASN A 242 -3.87 1.94 -10.68
N TRP A 243 -3.97 0.84 -9.92
CA TRP A 243 -2.89 -0.14 -9.85
C TRP A 243 -2.51 -0.71 -11.22
N ARG A 244 -3.43 -0.70 -12.20
CA ARG A 244 -3.16 -1.18 -13.57
C ARG A 244 -2.16 -0.34 -14.32
N ASP A 245 -1.93 0.89 -13.90
CA ASP A 245 -0.92 1.81 -14.45
C ASP A 245 0.44 1.68 -13.73
N ILE A 246 0.50 0.91 -12.64
CA ILE A 246 1.71 0.67 -11.87
C ILE A 246 2.46 -0.51 -12.46
N ARG A 247 3.76 -0.33 -12.70
CA ARG A 247 4.67 -1.37 -13.20
C ARG A 247 5.82 -1.53 -12.21
N PRO A 248 5.91 -2.68 -11.54
CA PRO A 248 6.97 -2.92 -10.58
C PRO A 248 8.35 -2.88 -11.24
N LEU A 249 9.36 -2.48 -10.49
CA LEU A 249 10.74 -2.72 -10.87
C LEU A 249 11.02 -4.23 -10.78
N LEU A 250 11.75 -4.75 -11.75
CA LEU A 250 12.06 -6.17 -11.86
C LEU A 250 13.55 -6.41 -12.02
N SER A 251 13.99 -7.57 -11.54
CA SER A 251 15.24 -8.21 -11.93
C SER A 251 14.89 -9.59 -12.49
N ASP A 252 15.52 -10.01 -13.56
CA ASP A 252 15.40 -11.38 -14.08
C ASP A 252 16.11 -12.40 -13.21
N ARG A 253 16.96 -11.95 -12.32
CA ARG A 253 17.91 -12.72 -11.53
C ARG A 253 17.43 -13.03 -10.12
N TYR A 254 16.79 -12.09 -9.44
CA TYR A 254 16.31 -12.29 -8.09
C TYR A 254 15.08 -11.45 -7.78
N HIS A 255 14.29 -11.92 -6.83
CA HIS A 255 13.10 -11.23 -6.36
C HIS A 255 13.47 -9.96 -5.60
N LEU A 256 13.09 -8.79 -6.15
CA LEU A 256 13.38 -7.51 -5.52
C LEU A 256 12.61 -7.34 -4.20
N PRO A 257 13.20 -6.65 -3.21
CA PRO A 257 12.56 -6.40 -1.93
C PRO A 257 11.33 -5.49 -2.07
N PRO A 258 10.42 -5.44 -1.06
CA PRO A 258 9.21 -4.62 -1.09
C PRO A 258 9.45 -3.15 -1.42
N SER A 259 10.61 -2.58 -1.06
CA SER A 259 10.99 -1.21 -1.40
C SER A 259 10.93 -0.89 -2.91
N ALA A 260 11.15 -1.89 -3.77
CA ALA A 260 11.04 -1.74 -5.23
C ALA A 260 9.59 -1.54 -5.72
N HIS A 261 8.60 -1.84 -4.87
CA HIS A 261 7.18 -1.73 -5.16
C HIS A 261 6.53 -0.50 -4.53
N THR A 262 7.31 0.42 -3.95
CA THR A 262 6.77 1.58 -3.24
C THR A 262 6.06 2.53 -4.19
N THR A 263 4.78 2.76 -3.93
CA THR A 263 3.90 3.67 -4.69
C THR A 263 3.81 5.04 -4.03
N PHE A 264 3.60 5.06 -2.70
CA PHE A 264 3.56 6.28 -1.90
C PHE A 264 4.41 6.14 -0.65
N VAL A 265 4.95 7.25 -0.20
CA VAL A 265 5.72 7.35 1.05
C VAL A 265 5.00 8.32 1.99
N ALA A 266 4.89 7.94 3.25
CA ALA A 266 4.43 8.80 4.33
C ALA A 266 5.43 8.79 5.49
N HIS A 267 5.18 9.62 6.51
CA HIS A 267 6.06 9.63 7.68
C HIS A 267 5.97 8.29 8.43
N ARG A 268 7.08 7.53 8.46
CA ARG A 268 7.23 6.25 9.15
C ARG A 268 6.49 5.06 8.56
N PHE A 269 5.93 5.16 7.37
CA PHE A 269 5.41 4.02 6.62
C PHE A 269 5.45 4.27 5.10
N VAL A 270 5.29 3.21 4.33
CA VAL A 270 5.21 3.25 2.87
C VAL A 270 4.01 2.43 2.41
N ILE A 271 3.48 2.76 1.24
CA ILE A 271 2.48 1.96 0.52
C ILE A 271 3.18 1.31 -0.67
N CYS A 272 3.15 -0.01 -0.69
CA CYS A 272 3.68 -0.81 -1.79
C CYS A 272 2.55 -1.42 -2.60
N THR A 273 2.71 -1.51 -3.92
CA THR A 273 1.78 -2.18 -4.82
C THR A 273 2.47 -3.36 -5.48
N PHE A 274 2.06 -4.57 -5.12
CA PHE A 274 2.49 -5.80 -5.77
C PHE A 274 1.57 -6.06 -6.97
N ALA A 275 1.87 -5.44 -8.10
CA ALA A 275 1.13 -5.63 -9.34
C ALA A 275 1.56 -6.92 -10.07
N PRO A 276 0.72 -7.47 -10.98
CA PRO A 276 1.10 -8.61 -11.80
C PRO A 276 2.43 -8.40 -12.50
N ARG A 277 3.31 -9.40 -12.44
CA ARG A 277 4.66 -9.31 -12.98
C ARG A 277 5.16 -10.64 -13.49
N PRO A 278 6.12 -10.66 -14.46
CA PRO A 278 6.87 -11.86 -14.82
C PRO A 278 7.65 -12.42 -13.63
N PHE A 279 7.78 -13.73 -13.57
CA PHE A 279 8.73 -14.37 -12.68
C PHE A 279 10.17 -14.16 -13.17
N GLU A 280 11.12 -14.34 -12.27
CA GLU A 280 12.54 -14.35 -12.54
C GLU A 280 12.88 -15.45 -13.55
N THR A 281 13.74 -15.16 -14.52
CA THR A 281 14.05 -16.06 -15.64
C THR A 281 15.47 -16.59 -15.63
N ASP A 282 16.36 -16.01 -14.81
CA ASP A 282 17.75 -16.48 -14.71
C ASP A 282 17.80 -17.91 -14.14
N PRO A 283 18.59 -18.82 -14.71
CA PRO A 283 18.79 -20.14 -14.15
C PRO A 283 19.26 -20.08 -12.68
N GLY A 284 18.64 -20.87 -11.80
CA GLY A 284 18.94 -20.86 -10.36
C GLY A 284 18.23 -19.78 -9.54
N ALA A 285 17.50 -18.86 -10.18
CA ALA A 285 16.72 -17.86 -9.47
C ALA A 285 15.51 -18.47 -8.73
N LEU A 286 15.29 -18.05 -7.50
CA LEU A 286 14.08 -18.39 -6.74
C LEU A 286 12.90 -17.58 -7.27
N LYS A 287 11.79 -18.27 -7.59
CA LYS A 287 10.55 -17.68 -8.11
C LYS A 287 9.51 -17.49 -7.01
N VAL A 288 9.94 -17.11 -5.84
CA VAL A 288 9.10 -16.97 -4.65
C VAL A 288 9.70 -15.89 -3.74
N PRO A 289 8.88 -15.17 -2.96
CA PRO A 289 9.38 -14.26 -1.94
C PRO A 289 10.33 -14.98 -0.98
N PHE A 290 11.34 -14.28 -0.52
CA PHE A 290 12.37 -14.79 0.37
C PHE A 290 11.91 -14.80 1.84
N PHE A 291 12.56 -15.62 2.67
CA PHE A 291 12.42 -15.48 4.12
C PHE A 291 13.13 -14.21 4.58
N HIS A 292 12.48 -13.42 5.43
CA HIS A 292 13.08 -12.16 5.83
C HIS A 292 12.65 -11.66 7.21
N ASN A 293 13.44 -10.73 7.71
CA ASN A 293 13.15 -9.85 8.81
C ASN A 293 13.33 -8.40 8.38
N ASN A 294 12.41 -7.55 8.79
CA ASN A 294 12.57 -6.11 8.78
C ASN A 294 12.01 -5.56 10.08
N ASP A 295 12.87 -5.49 11.09
CA ASP A 295 12.44 -5.18 12.45
C ASP A 295 12.23 -3.68 12.70
N ASP A 296 12.39 -2.84 11.67
CA ASP A 296 12.04 -1.42 11.71
C ASP A 296 10.58 -1.16 11.35
N TYR A 297 9.90 -2.14 10.70
CA TYR A 297 8.52 -2.02 10.23
C TYR A 297 7.73 -3.29 10.51
N ASP A 298 6.45 -3.12 10.84
CA ASP A 298 5.46 -4.16 10.63
C ASP A 298 5.12 -4.26 9.14
N GLU A 299 4.85 -5.47 8.65
CA GLU A 299 4.34 -5.70 7.30
C GLU A 299 2.85 -5.97 7.35
N VAL A 300 2.06 -5.19 6.60
CA VAL A 300 0.63 -5.42 6.41
C VAL A 300 0.38 -5.59 4.92
N ILE A 301 -0.21 -6.72 4.52
CA ILE A 301 -0.57 -7.00 3.13
C ILE A 301 -2.09 -7.11 3.05
N PHE A 302 -2.71 -6.29 2.23
CA PHE A 302 -4.10 -6.39 1.84
C PHE A 302 -4.20 -7.07 0.48
N TYR A 303 -5.01 -8.10 0.36
CA TYR A 303 -5.15 -8.92 -0.83
C TYR A 303 -6.35 -8.44 -1.66
N HIS A 304 -6.05 -7.76 -2.75
CA HIS A 304 -7.09 -7.15 -3.57
C HIS A 304 -7.67 -8.10 -4.62
N ARG A 305 -6.81 -8.78 -5.38
CA ARG A 305 -7.23 -9.55 -6.55
C ARG A 305 -6.18 -10.61 -6.93
N GLY A 306 -6.64 -11.69 -7.60
CA GLY A 306 -5.79 -12.71 -8.19
C GLY A 306 -5.59 -13.93 -7.33
N GLU A 307 -4.65 -14.78 -7.73
CA GLU A 307 -4.23 -15.99 -7.00
C GLU A 307 -2.95 -15.71 -6.22
N PHE A 308 -3.02 -15.77 -4.90
CA PHE A 308 -1.91 -15.44 -4.01
C PHE A 308 -0.99 -16.65 -3.81
N PHE A 309 -0.06 -16.82 -4.72
CA PHE A 309 0.78 -18.01 -4.82
C PHE A 309 1.75 -18.21 -3.64
N SER A 310 2.12 -17.17 -2.92
CA SER A 310 3.06 -17.21 -1.78
C SER A 310 2.40 -17.54 -0.45
N ARG A 311 1.07 -17.67 -0.41
CA ARG A 311 0.28 -17.86 0.80
C ARG A 311 -0.76 -18.96 0.62
N ASP A 312 -1.07 -19.68 1.71
CA ASP A 312 -2.13 -20.66 1.72
C ASP A 312 -3.41 -20.06 2.36
N ASN A 313 -4.57 -20.43 1.83
CA ASN A 313 -5.89 -20.03 2.34
C ASN A 313 -6.14 -18.52 2.37
N ILE A 314 -5.59 -17.78 1.41
CA ILE A 314 -5.83 -16.35 1.24
C ILE A 314 -6.73 -16.13 0.03
N HIS A 315 -7.67 -15.19 0.16
CA HIS A 315 -8.57 -14.77 -0.90
C HIS A 315 -8.75 -13.23 -0.89
N PRO A 316 -9.27 -12.63 -1.98
CA PRO A 316 -9.48 -11.18 -2.03
C PRO A 316 -10.31 -10.65 -0.85
N GLY A 317 -9.92 -9.50 -0.32
CA GLY A 317 -10.51 -8.87 0.86
C GLY A 317 -9.93 -9.37 2.19
N MET A 318 -8.98 -10.29 2.17
CA MET A 318 -8.20 -10.63 3.37
C MET A 318 -7.04 -9.66 3.57
N MET A 319 -6.51 -9.66 4.79
CA MET A 319 -5.34 -8.88 5.19
C MET A 319 -4.47 -9.74 6.11
N THR A 320 -3.16 -9.73 5.90
CA THR A 320 -2.19 -10.32 6.84
C THR A 320 -1.35 -9.25 7.49
N TRP A 321 -0.97 -9.51 8.74
CA TRP A 321 -0.05 -8.70 9.52
C TRP A 321 1.10 -9.54 10.04
N HIS A 322 2.33 -9.19 9.65
CA HIS A 322 3.57 -9.75 10.14
C HIS A 322 4.26 -8.70 11.03
N PRO A 323 4.26 -8.87 12.35
CA PRO A 323 4.84 -7.88 13.25
C PRO A 323 6.36 -7.83 13.12
N ALA A 324 6.95 -6.67 13.36
CA ALA A 324 8.38 -6.51 13.54
C ALA A 324 8.90 -7.48 14.63
N GLY A 325 10.13 -8.00 14.46
CA GLY A 325 10.69 -9.02 15.32
C GLY A 325 10.28 -10.46 14.98
N PHE A 326 9.54 -10.65 13.90
CA PHE A 326 9.04 -11.95 13.46
C PHE A 326 9.57 -12.31 12.07
N THR A 327 10.37 -13.40 11.99
CA THR A 327 10.82 -13.93 10.70
C THR A 327 9.63 -14.49 9.93
N HIS A 328 9.44 -14.09 8.68
CA HIS A 328 8.37 -14.57 7.83
C HIS A 328 8.86 -14.78 6.38
N GLY A 329 8.00 -15.33 5.54
CA GLY A 329 8.33 -15.69 4.16
C GLY A 329 7.27 -16.57 3.54
N PRO A 330 7.58 -17.31 2.46
CA PRO A 330 6.64 -18.18 1.80
C PRO A 330 6.20 -19.33 2.74
N HIS A 331 4.92 -19.69 2.65
CA HIS A 331 4.43 -20.86 3.34
C HIS A 331 5.06 -22.14 2.76
N PRO A 332 5.17 -23.24 3.52
CA PRO A 332 5.84 -24.47 3.07
C PRO A 332 5.35 -25.02 1.74
N LYS A 333 4.04 -24.99 1.51
CA LYS A 333 3.42 -25.43 0.26
C LYS A 333 3.75 -24.51 -0.90
N ALA A 334 3.71 -23.18 -0.65
CA ALA A 334 4.07 -22.18 -1.66
C ALA A 334 5.54 -22.29 -2.07
N LEU A 335 6.43 -22.51 -1.11
CA LEU A 335 7.85 -22.74 -1.38
C LEU A 335 8.07 -24.01 -2.23
N HIS A 336 7.39 -25.13 -1.90
CA HIS A 336 7.46 -26.35 -2.71
C HIS A 336 6.99 -26.11 -4.14
N ASN A 337 5.84 -25.47 -4.30
CA ASN A 337 5.26 -25.16 -5.61
C ASN A 337 6.13 -24.23 -6.44
N ALA A 338 6.91 -23.34 -5.82
CA ALA A 338 7.77 -22.40 -6.53
C ALA A 338 8.89 -23.09 -7.31
N PHE A 339 9.39 -24.23 -6.84
CA PHE A 339 10.40 -25.04 -7.57
C PHE A 339 9.82 -25.73 -8.80
N GLU A 340 8.51 -26.01 -8.80
CA GLU A 340 7.80 -26.68 -9.90
C GLU A 340 7.03 -25.69 -10.79
N GLN A 341 7.16 -24.38 -10.55
CA GLN A 341 6.37 -23.33 -11.19
C GLN A 341 6.61 -23.25 -12.67
N THR A 342 5.56 -23.45 -13.46
CA THR A 342 5.54 -23.33 -14.93
C THR A 342 4.86 -22.05 -15.41
N LYS A 343 4.16 -21.32 -14.54
CA LYS A 343 3.57 -20.01 -14.88
C LYS A 343 4.70 -19.03 -15.23
N ARG A 344 4.40 -18.09 -16.13
CA ARG A 344 5.36 -17.08 -16.56
C ARG A 344 5.36 -15.82 -15.70
N GLY A 345 4.39 -15.67 -14.82
CA GLY A 345 4.24 -14.52 -13.96
C GLY A 345 3.11 -14.67 -12.96
N THR A 346 2.94 -13.65 -12.11
CA THR A 346 1.86 -13.52 -11.14
C THR A 346 0.66 -12.81 -11.75
N ASP A 347 -0.52 -12.98 -11.14
CA ASP A 347 -1.74 -12.24 -11.46
C ASP A 347 -2.34 -11.54 -10.22
N GLU A 348 -1.63 -11.62 -9.10
CA GLU A 348 -2.01 -11.05 -7.80
C GLU A 348 -1.80 -9.53 -7.71
N VAL A 349 -2.66 -8.90 -6.93
CA VAL A 349 -2.57 -7.49 -6.54
C VAL A 349 -2.87 -7.34 -5.05
#